data_6ed226be45229f09b9feb1bef9df44b3
#
_entry.id   6ed226be45229f09b9feb1bef9df44b3
#
_cell.length_a   1.000
_cell.length_b   1.000
_cell.length_c   1.000
_cell.angle_alpha   90.00
_cell.angle_beta   90.00
_cell.angle_gamma   90.00
#
_symmetry.space_group_name_H-M   'P 1'
#
loop_
_entity.id
_entity.type
_entity.pdbx_description
1 polymer ?
#
loop_
_entity_poly.entity_id
_entity_poly.type
_entity_poly.pdbx_seq_one_letter_code
_entity_poly.pdbx_strand_id
1 'polypeptide(L)'
;MMKKRLMELAFAGVLAVGLSSCGKKEVSSNHVQSVTSETGAERSISEGETPDLSEEQPEQVELPESEEVQGDISQNTEDTQTQEPEQEATQDNSSQEPAQSAPVSYADRQEIYLDGSWQYADHSAIHSGAAVMYKASGNRKEIVVGVNAGHGTSGGSSAKTLCHPDGSAKTTGGSTAAGATKATAVSGGMTFNDGATESSVTLRMAEILRDKLLAAGYDVLMVRDGSDVQLDNVARTVICNNVADCHISLHWDGDGLSYDKGCFYISVPDGIKGMEPVASHWKQHNALGASLVDGLRGQGCKIDGGGSMSIDLTQTSYSTIPSVDIELGNACSDHSDGTLNNQAEGLLQGIKNYFGK
;
A
#
# COMPACT_ATOMS: atom_id res chain seq x y z
N MET A 1 -2.54 -55.12 36.73
CA MET A 1 -1.32 -55.87 36.53
C MET A 1 -0.45 -55.20 35.49
N MET A 2 0.67 -54.61 36.00
CA MET A 2 2.04 -54.74 35.49
C MET A 2 2.27 -54.27 34.03
N LYS A 3 3.22 -53.40 33.70
CA LYS A 3 4.49 -52.97 34.33
C LYS A 3 4.95 -51.62 33.72
N LYS A 4 5.48 -50.78 34.60
CA LYS A 4 6.36 -49.65 34.27
C LYS A 4 7.62 -50.12 33.53
N ARG A 5 8.16 -49.30 32.61
CA ARG A 5 9.60 -49.20 32.42
C ARG A 5 9.97 -47.73 32.19
N LEU A 6 10.63 -47.18 33.16
CA LEU A 6 11.54 -46.04 33.14
C LEU A 6 12.80 -46.44 32.36
N MET A 7 13.38 -45.54 31.62
CA MET A 7 14.78 -45.59 31.24
C MET A 7 15.34 -44.19 31.18
N GLU A 8 16.08 -43.82 32.24
CA GLU A 8 17.03 -42.70 32.29
C GLU A 8 18.35 -43.15 31.67
N LEU A 9 19.07 -42.23 31.03
CA LEU A 9 20.53 -42.21 30.84
C LEU A 9 20.85 -40.80 30.35
N ALA A 10 21.34 -39.89 31.16
CA ALA A 10 22.68 -39.68 31.73
C ALA A 10 23.69 -39.09 30.70
N PHE A 11 23.95 -37.80 30.89
CA PHE A 11 25.19 -37.03 30.85
C PHE A 11 26.40 -37.55 30.09
N ALA A 12 26.97 -36.69 29.24
CA ALA A 12 28.41 -36.47 29.23
C ALA A 12 28.71 -35.08 28.61
N GLY A 13 29.20 -34.18 29.41
CA GLY A 13 29.77 -32.91 28.99
C GLY A 13 31.21 -33.11 28.48
N VAL A 14 31.61 -32.26 27.53
CA VAL A 14 33.03 -32.01 27.24
C VAL A 14 33.24 -30.51 27.20
N LEU A 15 33.95 -30.07 28.22
CA LEU A 15 34.53 -28.73 28.35
C LEU A 15 35.85 -28.74 27.58
N ALA A 16 36.07 -27.87 26.60
CA ALA A 16 37.39 -27.59 26.04
C ALA A 16 37.68 -26.11 26.18
N VAL A 17 38.54 -25.81 27.12
CA VAL A 17 39.22 -24.50 27.29
C VAL A 17 40.43 -24.48 26.39
N GLY A 18 40.56 -23.48 25.56
CA GLY A 18 41.75 -23.19 24.77
C GLY A 18 42.11 -21.72 24.87
N LEU A 19 43.08 -21.44 25.70
CA LEU A 19 43.74 -20.14 25.91
C LEU A 19 44.84 -19.92 24.87
N SER A 20 45.12 -18.64 24.65
CA SER A 20 46.36 -18.04 24.09
C SER A 20 46.39 -17.84 22.56
N SER A 21 46.65 -16.65 22.06
CA SER A 21 47.88 -15.90 22.27
C SER A 21 47.77 -14.44 21.80
N CYS A 22 48.32 -13.58 22.58
CA CYS A 22 48.60 -12.19 22.34
C CYS A 22 49.58 -12.01 21.14
N GLY A 23 49.34 -11.08 20.24
CA GLY A 23 50.28 -10.65 19.22
C GLY A 23 50.14 -9.16 18.95
N LYS A 24 50.84 -8.33 19.71
CA LYS A 24 51.09 -6.93 19.38
C LYS A 24 52.00 -6.83 18.19
N LYS A 25 51.66 -5.98 17.22
CA LYS A 25 52.65 -5.34 16.35
C LYS A 25 52.38 -3.87 16.26
N GLU A 26 53.42 -3.15 16.65
CA GLU A 26 53.52 -1.70 16.63
C GLU A 26 53.83 -1.16 15.22
N VAL A 27 53.30 0.00 14.93
CA VAL A 27 53.87 1.25 14.40
C VAL A 27 54.66 1.19 13.08
N SER A 28 54.16 1.93 12.12
CA SER A 28 55.04 2.81 11.34
C SER A 28 54.25 4.02 10.87
N SER A 29 54.59 5.16 11.44
CA SER A 29 54.27 6.51 10.99
C SER A 29 55.08 6.82 9.73
N ASN A 30 54.43 7.32 8.70
CA ASN A 30 55.12 8.07 7.64
C ASN A 30 54.44 9.42 7.45
N HIS A 31 55.20 10.38 7.84
CA HIS A 31 55.15 11.82 7.67
C HIS A 31 55.32 12.15 6.17
N VAL A 32 54.42 12.92 5.57
CA VAL A 32 54.68 13.62 4.31
C VAL A 32 54.08 15.02 4.38
N GLN A 33 54.96 15.91 4.41
CA GLN A 33 55.09 17.35 4.19
C GLN A 33 53.92 18.08 3.51
N SER A 34 53.62 19.22 4.16
CA SER A 34 52.96 20.39 3.63
C SER A 34 53.67 21.00 2.43
N VAL A 35 52.93 21.40 1.43
CA VAL A 35 53.34 22.40 0.43
C VAL A 35 52.36 23.54 0.46
N THR A 36 52.80 24.66 0.96
CA THR A 36 52.19 25.97 0.88
C THR A 36 52.39 26.55 -0.52
N SER A 37 51.37 27.15 -1.11
CA SER A 37 51.55 28.29 -2.00
C SER A 37 50.39 29.24 -1.87
N GLU A 38 50.78 30.41 -1.35
CA GLU A 38 50.00 31.64 -1.30
C GLU A 38 49.75 32.16 -2.72
N THR A 39 48.55 32.71 -2.97
CA THR A 39 48.46 34.04 -3.60
C THR A 39 47.08 34.61 -3.28
N GLY A 40 47.10 35.80 -2.69
CA GLY A 40 45.96 36.56 -2.25
C GLY A 40 45.26 37.34 -3.36
N ALA A 41 44.03 37.67 -3.08
CA ALA A 41 43.38 38.89 -3.56
C ALA A 41 42.25 39.25 -2.58
N GLU A 42 42.50 40.26 -1.80
CA GLU A 42 41.50 41.01 -1.04
C GLU A 42 40.49 41.63 -2.01
N ARG A 43 39.20 41.55 -1.68
CA ARG A 43 38.19 42.53 -2.16
C ARG A 43 37.15 42.79 -1.08
N SER A 44 37.14 44.03 -0.76
CA SER A 44 36.35 44.84 0.16
C SER A 44 34.85 44.50 0.26
N ILE A 45 34.41 44.57 1.52
CA ILE A 45 33.06 44.66 2.04
C ILE A 45 32.41 45.97 1.54
N SER A 46 31.21 45.88 0.93
CA SER A 46 30.31 47.03 0.85
C SER A 46 29.00 46.61 1.55
N GLU A 47 28.68 47.35 2.59
CA GLU A 47 27.39 47.36 3.26
C GLU A 47 26.32 47.87 2.27
N GLY A 48 25.19 47.17 2.22
CA GLY A 48 24.04 47.54 1.38
C GLY A 48 22.76 46.97 1.97
N GLU A 49 22.07 47.84 2.65
CA GLU A 49 20.62 48.00 2.87
C GLU A 49 19.73 46.77 2.99
N THR A 50 19.10 46.65 4.16
CA THR A 50 17.93 45.85 4.48
C THR A 50 16.68 46.43 3.81
N PRO A 51 15.82 45.64 3.12
CA PRO A 51 14.48 46.08 2.76
C PRO A 51 13.53 45.91 3.95
N ASP A 52 12.83 46.96 4.23
CA ASP A 52 11.70 47.12 5.13
C ASP A 52 10.55 46.21 4.70
N LEU A 53 10.13 45.31 5.63
CA LEU A 53 8.93 44.50 5.48
C LEU A 53 7.78 45.26 6.14
N SER A 54 7.06 46.07 5.33
CA SER A 54 5.74 46.57 5.69
C SER A 54 4.71 45.46 5.62
N GLU A 55 4.01 45.24 6.73
CA GLU A 55 2.85 44.37 6.88
C GLU A 55 1.71 44.78 5.94
N GLU A 56 1.34 43.93 5.01
CA GLU A 56 0.00 44.00 4.35
C GLU A 56 -0.91 42.94 5.00
N GLN A 57 -1.97 43.42 5.61
CA GLN A 57 -3.10 42.63 6.11
C GLN A 57 -3.92 42.08 4.93
N PRO A 58 -4.46 40.84 5.00
CA PRO A 58 -5.36 40.33 3.99
C PRO A 58 -6.76 40.95 4.11
N GLU A 59 -7.20 41.47 3.01
CA GLU A 59 -8.54 42.04 2.75
C GLU A 59 -9.61 40.96 2.90
N GLN A 60 -10.62 41.22 3.75
CA GLN A 60 -11.78 40.36 3.91
C GLN A 60 -12.68 40.47 2.68
N VAL A 61 -12.87 39.36 1.98
CA VAL A 61 -13.90 39.19 0.96
C VAL A 61 -15.21 38.79 1.61
N GLU A 62 -16.17 39.69 1.62
CA GLU A 62 -17.57 39.39 2.03
C GLU A 62 -18.21 38.44 1.02
N LEU A 63 -18.87 37.40 1.56
CA LEU A 63 -19.75 36.50 0.82
C LEU A 63 -21.12 37.14 0.66
N PRO A 64 -21.78 37.07 -0.50
CA PRO A 64 -23.15 37.57 -0.64
C PRO A 64 -24.16 36.60 0.01
N GLU A 65 -25.12 37.21 0.71
CA GLU A 65 -26.28 36.55 1.36
C GLU A 65 -27.15 35.86 0.31
N SER A 66 -27.65 34.67 0.69
CA SER A 66 -28.62 33.90 -0.07
C SER A 66 -30.02 34.45 0.11
N GLU A 67 -30.68 34.86 -0.96
CA GLU A 67 -32.11 35.16 -0.98
C GLU A 67 -32.96 33.89 -0.88
N GLU A 68 -33.81 33.81 0.14
CA GLU A 68 -34.92 32.88 0.24
C GLU A 68 -36.01 33.20 -0.80
N VAL A 69 -36.32 32.24 -1.67
CA VAL A 69 -37.55 32.27 -2.47
C VAL A 69 -38.56 31.32 -1.91
N GLN A 70 -39.55 31.86 -1.25
CA GLN A 70 -40.84 31.18 -0.94
C GLN A 70 -41.72 31.17 -2.18
N GLY A 71 -42.25 30.03 -2.54
CA GLY A 71 -43.26 29.88 -3.62
C GLY A 71 -44.00 28.57 -3.44
N ASP A 72 -45.01 28.65 -2.81
CA ASP A 72 -46.49 28.45 -2.93
C ASP A 72 -46.93 27.07 -3.41
N ILE A 73 -47.75 26.48 -2.50
CA ILE A 73 -48.43 25.18 -2.65
C ILE A 73 -49.72 25.44 -3.41
N SER A 74 -49.94 24.76 -4.52
CA SER A 74 -51.29 24.56 -5.07
C SER A 74 -51.55 23.09 -5.32
N GLN A 75 -52.49 22.59 -4.56
CA GLN A 75 -53.20 21.32 -4.75
C GLN A 75 -54.01 21.37 -6.03
N ASN A 76 -54.04 20.29 -6.80
CA ASN A 76 -55.24 19.94 -7.53
C ASN A 76 -55.37 18.40 -7.62
N THR A 77 -56.57 17.98 -7.20
CA THR A 77 -57.07 16.60 -7.11
C THR A 77 -57.78 16.17 -8.39
N GLU A 78 -57.79 14.82 -8.57
CA GLU A 78 -58.76 14.01 -9.32
C GLU A 78 -58.67 13.98 -10.86
N ASP A 79 -58.43 12.84 -11.49
CA ASP A 79 -59.51 11.97 -11.90
C ASP A 79 -59.02 10.55 -12.32
N THR A 80 -59.84 9.57 -11.98
CA THR A 80 -59.69 8.14 -12.17
C THR A 80 -60.16 7.77 -13.58
N GLN A 81 -59.35 6.97 -14.33
CA GLN A 81 -59.93 6.03 -15.32
C GLN A 81 -59.10 4.74 -15.46
N THR A 82 -59.79 3.67 -15.11
CA THR A 82 -59.50 2.26 -15.26
C THR A 82 -59.52 1.86 -16.76
N GLN A 83 -58.50 1.18 -17.26
CA GLN A 83 -58.66 0.19 -18.35
C GLN A 83 -57.59 -0.91 -18.22
N GLU A 84 -58.02 -2.13 -18.09
CA GLU A 84 -57.38 -3.41 -18.28
C GLU A 84 -57.75 -3.97 -19.67
N PRO A 85 -57.13 -5.10 -20.11
CA PRO A 85 -55.71 -5.40 -20.39
C PRO A 85 -55.52 -5.75 -21.90
N GLU A 86 -54.32 -5.61 -22.41
CA GLU A 86 -53.92 -6.27 -23.64
C GLU A 86 -52.73 -7.20 -23.39
N GLN A 87 -52.89 -8.46 -23.78
CA GLN A 87 -51.89 -9.52 -23.78
C GLN A 87 -50.86 -9.23 -24.85
N GLU A 88 -49.57 -9.23 -24.51
CA GLU A 88 -48.56 -9.48 -25.52
C GLU A 88 -47.39 -10.32 -25.01
N ALA A 89 -47.21 -11.38 -25.74
CA ALA A 89 -46.06 -12.19 -26.05
C ALA A 89 -44.84 -12.14 -25.12
N THR A 90 -44.65 -13.21 -24.39
CA THR A 90 -43.38 -13.68 -23.83
C THR A 90 -42.34 -13.84 -24.94
N GLN A 91 -41.41 -12.91 -25.05
CA GLN A 91 -40.09 -13.17 -25.62
C GLN A 91 -39.20 -13.72 -24.54
N ASP A 92 -38.91 -15.00 -24.63
CA ASP A 92 -37.88 -15.71 -23.89
C ASP A 92 -36.49 -15.11 -24.26
N ASN A 93 -36.03 -14.13 -23.50
CA ASN A 93 -34.68 -13.64 -23.59
C ASN A 93 -33.86 -14.40 -22.55
N SER A 94 -33.49 -15.63 -22.88
CA SER A 94 -32.48 -16.35 -22.11
C SER A 94 -31.15 -15.62 -22.23
N SER A 95 -30.93 -14.65 -21.33
CA SER A 95 -29.61 -14.13 -21.05
C SER A 95 -28.77 -15.30 -20.55
N GLN A 96 -27.96 -15.87 -21.40
CA GLN A 96 -26.88 -16.77 -21.00
C GLN A 96 -25.94 -15.97 -20.10
N GLU A 97 -26.04 -16.23 -18.80
CA GLU A 97 -25.03 -15.87 -17.85
C GLU A 97 -23.69 -16.41 -18.37
N PRO A 98 -22.62 -15.59 -18.50
CA PRO A 98 -21.34 -16.09 -18.97
C PRO A 98 -20.92 -17.23 -18.05
N ALA A 99 -20.64 -18.38 -18.63
CA ALA A 99 -20.18 -19.56 -17.92
C ALA A 99 -19.00 -19.18 -17.04
N GLN A 100 -19.19 -19.27 -15.73
CA GLN A 100 -18.15 -19.03 -14.74
C GLN A 100 -17.07 -20.07 -15.00
N SER A 101 -15.95 -19.63 -15.57
CA SER A 101 -14.79 -20.50 -15.78
C SER A 101 -14.36 -21.07 -14.43
N ALA A 102 -14.02 -22.37 -14.39
CA ALA A 102 -13.54 -23.01 -13.17
C ALA A 102 -12.39 -22.17 -12.57
N PRO A 103 -12.33 -22.01 -11.24
CA PRO A 103 -11.30 -21.20 -10.60
C PRO A 103 -9.92 -21.71 -11.00
N VAL A 104 -9.09 -20.81 -11.52
CA VAL A 104 -7.72 -21.13 -11.92
C VAL A 104 -6.93 -21.49 -10.66
N SER A 105 -6.37 -22.71 -10.64
CA SER A 105 -5.54 -23.17 -9.52
C SER A 105 -4.08 -22.94 -9.84
N TYR A 106 -3.38 -22.20 -9.00
CA TYR A 106 -1.94 -21.94 -9.10
C TYR A 106 -1.15 -22.90 -8.20
N ALA A 107 0.06 -23.30 -8.63
CA ALA A 107 0.96 -24.11 -7.84
C ALA A 107 1.69 -23.25 -6.78
N ASP A 108 2.25 -23.92 -5.75
CA ASP A 108 3.14 -23.25 -4.81
C ASP A 108 4.42 -22.76 -5.53
N ARG A 109 4.86 -21.55 -5.23
CA ARG A 109 5.99 -20.86 -5.86
C ARG A 109 5.88 -20.65 -7.37
N GLN A 110 4.66 -20.64 -7.89
CA GLN A 110 4.41 -20.32 -9.29
C GLN A 110 4.58 -18.83 -9.53
N GLU A 111 5.36 -18.48 -10.54
CA GLU A 111 5.44 -17.12 -11.08
C GLU A 111 4.19 -16.81 -11.89
N ILE A 112 3.65 -15.61 -11.69
CA ILE A 112 2.43 -15.11 -12.34
C ILE A 112 2.75 -13.79 -13.01
N TYR A 113 2.77 -13.82 -14.32
CA TYR A 113 3.01 -12.66 -15.18
C TYR A 113 1.70 -11.95 -15.50
N LEU A 114 1.78 -10.66 -15.87
CA LEU A 114 0.64 -9.93 -16.40
C LEU A 114 0.17 -10.59 -17.71
N ASP A 115 -1.08 -11.04 -17.75
CA ASP A 115 -1.72 -11.51 -18.98
C ASP A 115 -2.32 -10.31 -19.73
N GLY A 116 -1.88 -10.10 -20.97
CA GLY A 116 -2.35 -8.99 -21.82
C GLY A 116 -3.84 -9.04 -22.16
N SER A 117 -4.54 -10.14 -21.89
CA SER A 117 -6.00 -10.26 -22.05
C SER A 117 -6.78 -9.76 -20.84
N TRP A 118 -6.14 -9.53 -19.70
CA TRP A 118 -6.81 -9.02 -18.50
C TRP A 118 -7.19 -7.55 -18.66
N GLN A 119 -8.32 -7.19 -18.07
CA GLN A 119 -8.81 -5.81 -18.12
C GLN A 119 -7.76 -4.83 -17.57
N TYR A 120 -7.47 -3.76 -18.29
CA TYR A 120 -6.47 -2.73 -18.01
C TYR A 120 -4.99 -3.17 -18.13
N ALA A 121 -4.70 -4.38 -18.58
CA ALA A 121 -3.32 -4.83 -18.73
C ALA A 121 -2.50 -3.94 -19.68
N ASP A 122 -3.14 -3.41 -20.71
CA ASP A 122 -2.57 -2.50 -21.73
C ASP A 122 -2.25 -1.09 -21.19
N HIS A 123 -2.71 -0.75 -19.98
CA HIS A 123 -2.36 0.52 -19.29
C HIS A 123 -1.03 0.46 -18.55
N SER A 124 -0.44 -0.73 -18.39
CA SER A 124 0.86 -0.90 -17.73
C SER A 124 2.01 -0.49 -18.66
N ALA A 125 3.00 0.19 -18.09
CA ALA A 125 4.24 0.60 -18.76
C ALA A 125 5.44 -0.29 -18.43
N ILE A 126 5.42 -1.00 -17.27
CA ILE A 126 6.48 -1.90 -16.80
C ILE A 126 5.83 -3.19 -16.29
N HIS A 127 5.98 -4.30 -17.06
CA HIS A 127 5.30 -5.56 -16.75
C HIS A 127 6.08 -6.82 -17.18
N SER A 128 7.40 -6.74 -17.26
CA SER A 128 8.23 -7.89 -17.62
C SER A 128 8.53 -8.83 -16.45
N GLY A 129 8.23 -8.43 -15.21
CA GLY A 129 8.38 -9.24 -14.01
C GLY A 129 7.17 -10.09 -13.70
N ALA A 130 7.24 -10.83 -12.57
CA ALA A 130 6.18 -11.71 -12.09
C ALA A 130 5.92 -11.50 -10.60
N ALA A 131 4.65 -11.68 -10.19
CA ALA A 131 4.29 -11.97 -8.81
C ALA A 131 4.50 -13.47 -8.54
N VAL A 132 4.61 -13.85 -7.26
CA VAL A 132 4.86 -15.25 -6.86
C VAL A 132 3.75 -15.76 -5.94
N MET A 133 3.12 -16.85 -6.31
CA MET A 133 2.12 -17.52 -5.49
C MET A 133 2.77 -18.40 -4.41
N TYR A 134 2.34 -18.26 -3.18
CA TYR A 134 2.69 -19.13 -2.06
C TYR A 134 1.43 -19.81 -1.53
N LYS A 135 1.50 -21.12 -1.34
CA LYS A 135 0.35 -21.92 -0.86
C LYS A 135 0.52 -22.32 0.60
N ALA A 136 -0.51 -22.13 1.37
CA ALA A 136 -0.56 -22.63 2.73
C ALA A 136 -0.52 -24.19 2.74
N SER A 137 0.30 -24.76 3.61
CA SER A 137 0.50 -26.21 3.69
C SER A 137 -0.57 -26.93 4.52
N GLY A 138 -1.37 -26.20 5.31
CA GLY A 138 -2.41 -26.79 6.17
C GLY A 138 -3.51 -25.80 6.52
N ASN A 139 -4.68 -26.31 6.95
CA ASN A 139 -5.86 -25.52 7.34
C ASN A 139 -6.25 -24.45 6.32
N ARG A 140 -6.14 -24.79 5.03
CA ARG A 140 -6.32 -23.86 3.93
C ARG A 140 -7.71 -23.24 3.98
N LYS A 141 -7.74 -21.92 3.88
CA LYS A 141 -8.98 -21.11 3.87
C LYS A 141 -9.52 -20.87 2.46
N GLU A 142 -8.74 -21.24 1.44
CA GLU A 142 -9.06 -20.98 0.03
C GLU A 142 -9.28 -19.49 -0.25
N ILE A 143 -8.52 -18.65 0.44
CA ILE A 143 -8.45 -17.20 0.26
C ILE A 143 -7.02 -16.86 -0.11
N VAL A 144 -6.84 -16.09 -1.16
CA VAL A 144 -5.56 -15.57 -1.63
C VAL A 144 -5.43 -14.11 -1.23
N VAL A 145 -4.43 -13.79 -0.42
CA VAL A 145 -4.11 -12.40 -0.05
C VAL A 145 -2.98 -11.89 -0.92
N GLY A 146 -3.24 -10.87 -1.74
CA GLY A 146 -2.23 -10.15 -2.48
C GLY A 146 -1.45 -9.22 -1.54
N VAL A 147 -0.18 -9.54 -1.28
CA VAL A 147 0.73 -8.74 -0.45
C VAL A 147 1.71 -8.01 -1.36
N ASN A 148 1.58 -6.70 -1.43
CA ASN A 148 2.38 -5.83 -2.27
C ASN A 148 3.35 -5.02 -1.40
N ALA A 149 4.62 -5.42 -1.39
CA ALA A 149 5.67 -4.58 -0.83
C ALA A 149 5.82 -3.33 -1.72
N GLY A 150 5.56 -2.15 -1.17
CA GLY A 150 5.60 -0.89 -1.90
C GLY A 150 6.96 -0.61 -2.54
N HIS A 151 6.99 0.16 -3.64
CA HIS A 151 8.21 0.54 -4.37
C HIS A 151 8.97 -0.64 -5.01
N GLY A 152 10.29 -0.52 -5.22
CA GLY A 152 11.16 -1.59 -5.69
C GLY A 152 10.91 -2.00 -7.15
N THR A 153 10.82 -1.01 -8.07
CA THR A 153 10.81 -1.20 -9.52
C THR A 153 11.82 -0.27 -10.15
N SER A 154 12.90 -0.83 -10.69
CA SER A 154 13.91 -0.05 -11.42
C SER A 154 13.29 0.63 -12.64
N GLY A 155 13.58 1.94 -12.81
CA GLY A 155 12.98 2.74 -13.88
C GLY A 155 11.55 3.24 -13.59
N GLY A 156 10.89 2.77 -12.53
CA GLY A 156 9.52 3.13 -12.17
C GLY A 156 9.28 4.63 -12.00
N SER A 157 10.26 5.34 -11.45
CA SER A 157 10.16 6.80 -11.25
C SER A 157 10.15 7.60 -12.56
N SER A 158 10.75 7.05 -13.62
CA SER A 158 10.84 7.69 -14.94
C SER A 158 9.64 7.35 -15.83
N ALA A 159 9.08 6.15 -15.69
CA ALA A 159 7.90 5.72 -16.44
C ALA A 159 6.63 6.37 -15.89
N LYS A 160 5.61 6.49 -16.76
CA LYS A 160 4.30 7.07 -16.41
C LYS A 160 3.18 6.16 -16.89
N THR A 161 2.15 6.01 -16.05
CA THR A 161 0.88 5.35 -16.39
C THR A 161 -0.28 6.34 -16.26
N LEU A 162 -1.45 6.01 -16.79
CA LEU A 162 -2.65 6.78 -16.49
C LEU A 162 -2.97 6.69 -14.99
N CYS A 163 -3.43 7.80 -14.40
CA CYS A 163 -3.89 7.82 -13.01
C CYS A 163 -5.13 6.97 -12.82
N HIS A 164 -6.05 7.06 -13.79
CA HIS A 164 -7.37 6.41 -13.78
C HIS A 164 -7.58 5.63 -15.07
N PRO A 165 -8.34 4.53 -15.05
CA PRO A 165 -8.60 3.73 -16.25
C PRO A 165 -9.36 4.46 -17.34
N ASP A 166 -10.19 5.45 -17.01
CA ASP A 166 -10.93 6.29 -17.96
C ASP A 166 -10.13 7.50 -18.47
N GLY A 167 -8.88 7.67 -18.02
CA GLY A 167 -8.02 8.80 -18.38
C GLY A 167 -8.35 10.12 -17.69
N SER A 168 -9.30 10.14 -16.76
CA SER A 168 -9.62 11.33 -15.95
C SER A 168 -8.46 11.75 -15.05
N ALA A 169 -8.50 12.98 -14.57
CA ALA A 169 -7.42 13.56 -13.76
C ALA A 169 -7.59 13.21 -12.27
N LYS A 170 -6.47 13.09 -11.55
CA LYS A 170 -6.44 12.93 -10.09
C LYS A 170 -7.21 14.05 -9.39
N THR A 171 -8.00 13.66 -8.40
CA THR A 171 -8.81 14.58 -7.58
C THR A 171 -8.07 15.09 -6.35
N THR A 172 -7.06 14.37 -5.86
CA THR A 172 -6.20 14.80 -4.75
C THR A 172 -4.72 14.71 -5.11
N GLY A 173 -3.88 15.46 -4.40
CA GLY A 173 -2.43 15.36 -4.47
C GLY A 173 -1.90 14.14 -3.72
N GLY A 174 -0.60 13.95 -3.77
CA GLY A 174 0.21 12.90 -3.17
C GLY A 174 1.57 12.93 -3.86
N SER A 175 2.20 11.78 -4.14
CA SER A 175 3.42 11.71 -4.96
C SER A 175 3.21 12.21 -6.41
N THR A 176 1.97 12.32 -6.86
CA THR A 176 1.57 12.97 -8.10
C THR A 176 0.54 14.05 -7.78
N ALA A 177 0.67 15.25 -8.38
CA ALA A 177 -0.19 16.38 -8.10
C ALA A 177 -1.65 16.15 -8.53
N ALA A 178 -2.60 16.77 -7.81
CA ALA A 178 -3.99 16.86 -8.26
C ALA A 178 -4.08 17.50 -9.65
N GLY A 179 -5.04 17.08 -10.46
CA GLY A 179 -5.19 17.53 -11.85
C GLY A 179 -4.32 16.80 -12.88
N ALA A 180 -3.38 15.97 -12.45
CA ALA A 180 -2.57 15.16 -13.36
C ALA A 180 -3.37 13.95 -13.89
N THR A 181 -3.27 13.68 -15.20
CA THR A 181 -3.86 12.49 -15.85
C THR A 181 -2.88 11.31 -15.88
N LYS A 182 -1.58 11.54 -15.63
CA LYS A 182 -0.54 10.51 -15.58
C LYS A 182 0.23 10.58 -14.27
N ALA A 183 0.41 9.46 -13.63
CA ALA A 183 1.21 9.29 -12.42
C ALA A 183 2.57 8.65 -12.73
N THR A 184 3.52 8.79 -11.80
CA THR A 184 4.73 7.97 -11.78
C THR A 184 4.34 6.50 -11.66
N ALA A 185 4.88 5.65 -12.53
CA ALA A 185 4.52 4.23 -12.61
C ALA A 185 4.79 3.48 -11.30
N VAL A 186 5.94 3.75 -10.66
CA VAL A 186 6.27 3.38 -9.28
C VAL A 186 7.20 4.44 -8.71
N SER A 187 6.87 5.05 -7.58
CA SER A 187 7.75 5.98 -6.89
C SER A 187 8.94 5.27 -6.21
N GLY A 188 10.01 6.01 -5.93
CA GLY A 188 11.19 5.46 -5.24
C GLY A 188 10.96 5.16 -3.76
N GLY A 189 9.93 5.74 -3.18
CA GLY A 189 9.68 5.68 -1.74
C GLY A 189 10.47 6.73 -0.95
N MET A 190 10.20 6.80 0.34
CA MET A 190 10.93 7.66 1.27
C MET A 190 12.19 6.95 1.82
N THR A 191 12.98 7.66 2.60
CA THR A 191 14.12 7.14 3.36
C THR A 191 13.87 7.38 4.83
N PHE A 192 14.04 6.34 5.65
CA PHE A 192 13.96 6.44 7.10
C PHE A 192 15.10 7.30 7.67
N ASN A 193 14.93 7.82 8.88
CA ASN A 193 15.93 8.66 9.54
C ASN A 193 17.28 7.95 9.80
N ASP A 194 17.29 6.63 9.83
CA ASP A 194 18.51 5.81 9.97
C ASP A 194 19.17 5.47 8.62
N GLY A 195 18.59 5.92 7.50
CA GLY A 195 19.08 5.70 6.15
C GLY A 195 18.54 4.46 5.44
N ALA A 196 17.68 3.66 6.08
CA ALA A 196 17.02 2.55 5.41
C ALA A 196 16.05 3.06 4.33
N THR A 197 16.00 2.38 3.18
CA THR A 197 15.02 2.73 2.14
C THR A 197 13.67 2.11 2.43
N GLU A 198 12.58 2.83 2.16
CA GLU A 198 11.24 2.29 2.32
C GLU A 198 11.05 0.97 1.57
N SER A 199 11.55 0.88 0.34
CA SER A 199 11.47 -0.35 -0.45
C SER A 199 12.12 -1.57 0.23
N SER A 200 13.17 -1.39 1.04
CA SER A 200 13.80 -2.50 1.78
C SER A 200 12.96 -2.92 2.99
N VAL A 201 12.35 -1.95 3.67
CA VAL A 201 11.53 -2.20 4.86
C VAL A 201 10.17 -2.81 4.47
N THR A 202 9.54 -2.32 3.38
CA THR A 202 8.29 -2.88 2.87
C THR A 202 8.45 -4.34 2.41
N LEU A 203 9.60 -4.69 1.80
CA LEU A 203 9.88 -6.09 1.44
C LEU A 203 9.98 -6.98 2.67
N ARG A 204 10.77 -6.55 3.67
CA ARG A 204 10.91 -7.31 4.93
C ARG A 204 9.58 -7.48 5.65
N MET A 205 8.75 -6.43 5.69
CA MET A 205 7.40 -6.48 6.24
C MET A 205 6.49 -7.46 5.49
N ALA A 206 6.55 -7.44 4.15
CA ALA A 206 5.78 -8.34 3.30
C ALA A 206 6.15 -9.81 3.52
N GLU A 207 7.45 -10.12 3.68
CA GLU A 207 7.94 -11.46 3.98
C GLU A 207 7.43 -11.97 5.34
N ILE A 208 7.48 -11.11 6.38
CA ILE A 208 6.94 -11.44 7.71
C ILE A 208 5.43 -11.68 7.65
N LEU A 209 4.69 -10.81 6.95
CA LEU A 209 3.24 -10.93 6.80
C LEU A 209 2.88 -12.19 6.00
N ARG A 210 3.58 -12.50 4.90
CA ARG A 210 3.42 -13.74 4.14
C ARG A 210 3.50 -14.96 5.03
N ASP A 211 4.58 -15.07 5.83
CA ASP A 211 4.81 -16.24 6.67
C ASP A 211 3.69 -16.42 7.71
N LYS A 212 3.20 -15.33 8.30
CA LYS A 212 2.06 -15.37 9.23
C LYS A 212 0.75 -15.77 8.55
N LEU A 213 0.48 -15.26 7.35
CA LEU A 213 -0.71 -15.60 6.56
C LEU A 213 -0.71 -17.08 6.16
N LEU A 214 0.42 -17.60 5.68
CA LEU A 214 0.58 -19.01 5.33
C LEU A 214 0.36 -19.92 6.54
N ALA A 215 0.93 -19.57 7.71
CA ALA A 215 0.74 -20.28 8.96
C ALA A 215 -0.73 -20.26 9.41
N ALA A 216 -1.47 -19.20 9.10
CA ALA A 216 -2.90 -19.07 9.39
C ALA A 216 -3.82 -19.72 8.33
N GLY A 217 -3.27 -20.30 7.26
CA GLY A 217 -4.00 -21.03 6.23
C GLY A 217 -4.47 -20.21 5.03
N TYR A 218 -4.02 -18.96 4.89
CA TYR A 218 -4.24 -18.16 3.68
C TYR A 218 -3.16 -18.46 2.65
N ASP A 219 -3.53 -18.55 1.38
CA ASP A 219 -2.56 -18.48 0.28
C ASP A 219 -2.12 -17.03 0.10
N VAL A 220 -0.90 -16.80 -0.38
CA VAL A 220 -0.33 -15.45 -0.51
C VAL A 220 0.22 -15.25 -1.90
N LEU A 221 -0.25 -14.21 -2.57
CA LEU A 221 0.35 -13.69 -3.79
C LEU A 221 1.34 -12.59 -3.40
N MET A 222 2.63 -12.90 -3.38
CA MET A 222 3.68 -11.89 -3.21
C MET A 222 3.81 -11.10 -4.51
N VAL A 223 3.31 -9.87 -4.52
CA VAL A 223 3.34 -9.02 -5.72
C VAL A 223 4.77 -8.55 -6.03
N ARG A 224 5.58 -8.37 -4.98
CA ARG A 224 7.01 -8.19 -5.08
C ARG A 224 7.71 -9.13 -4.09
N ASP A 225 8.51 -10.06 -4.63
CA ASP A 225 9.20 -11.11 -3.88
C ASP A 225 10.73 -10.99 -4.01
N GLY A 226 11.23 -9.76 -4.06
CA GLY A 226 12.64 -9.42 -4.20
C GLY A 226 12.89 -7.92 -4.16
N SER A 227 14.16 -7.52 -4.28
CA SER A 227 14.55 -6.10 -4.22
C SER A 227 14.03 -5.30 -5.42
N ASP A 228 13.86 -5.93 -6.57
CA ASP A 228 13.30 -5.35 -7.79
C ASP A 228 12.28 -6.33 -8.39
N VAL A 229 11.09 -5.83 -8.70
CA VAL A 229 10.13 -6.52 -9.56
C VAL A 229 9.78 -5.60 -10.72
N GLN A 230 9.95 -6.04 -11.94
CA GLN A 230 9.61 -5.26 -13.13
C GLN A 230 8.08 -5.26 -13.37
N LEU A 231 7.33 -4.75 -12.39
CA LEU A 231 5.89 -4.53 -12.40
C LEU A 231 5.58 -3.12 -11.89
N ASP A 232 4.87 -2.32 -12.67
CA ASP A 232 4.34 -1.03 -12.19
C ASP A 232 3.04 -1.19 -11.39
N ASN A 233 2.53 -0.09 -10.82
CA ASN A 233 1.36 -0.11 -9.96
C ASN A 233 0.11 -0.61 -10.69
N VAL A 234 -0.03 -0.39 -12.00
CA VAL A 234 -1.14 -0.93 -12.81
C VAL A 234 -0.99 -2.44 -12.97
N ALA A 235 0.20 -2.93 -13.38
CA ALA A 235 0.46 -4.37 -13.52
C ALA A 235 0.23 -5.12 -12.21
N ARG A 236 0.75 -4.59 -11.08
CA ARG A 236 0.56 -5.16 -9.73
C ARG A 236 -0.93 -5.28 -9.39
N THR A 237 -1.69 -4.22 -9.65
CA THR A 237 -3.14 -4.20 -9.38
C THR A 237 -3.90 -5.17 -10.28
N VAL A 238 -3.60 -5.19 -11.58
CA VAL A 238 -4.27 -6.08 -12.55
C VAL A 238 -3.99 -7.55 -12.24
N ILE A 239 -2.76 -7.90 -11.87
CA ILE A 239 -2.43 -9.27 -11.42
C ILE A 239 -3.26 -9.63 -10.19
N CYS A 240 -3.33 -8.75 -9.17
CA CYS A 240 -4.15 -8.99 -7.99
C CYS A 240 -5.64 -9.15 -8.31
N ASN A 241 -6.19 -8.31 -9.19
CA ASN A 241 -7.59 -8.38 -9.62
C ASN A 241 -8.00 -9.76 -10.17
N ASN A 242 -7.05 -10.49 -10.78
CA ASN A 242 -7.33 -11.76 -11.45
C ASN A 242 -6.89 -12.99 -10.64
N VAL A 243 -6.13 -12.78 -9.54
CA VAL A 243 -5.48 -13.90 -8.82
C VAL A 243 -5.76 -13.90 -7.33
N ALA A 244 -6.11 -12.76 -6.74
CA ALA A 244 -6.26 -12.60 -5.30
C ALA A 244 -7.71 -12.23 -4.90
N ASP A 245 -8.06 -12.48 -3.64
CA ASP A 245 -9.34 -12.09 -3.04
C ASP A 245 -9.28 -10.70 -2.41
N CYS A 246 -8.09 -10.20 -2.10
CA CYS A 246 -7.81 -8.81 -1.71
C CYS A 246 -6.38 -8.42 -2.05
N HIS A 247 -6.11 -7.10 -2.10
CA HIS A 247 -4.81 -6.53 -2.39
C HIS A 247 -4.41 -5.52 -1.30
N ILE A 248 -3.28 -5.76 -0.63
CA ILE A 248 -2.76 -4.91 0.44
C ILE A 248 -1.37 -4.43 0.06
N SER A 249 -1.22 -3.12 -0.15
CA SER A 249 0.09 -2.47 -0.33
C SER A 249 0.61 -1.97 1.01
N LEU A 250 1.88 -2.26 1.29
CA LEU A 250 2.57 -1.91 2.52
C LEU A 250 3.49 -0.71 2.27
N HIS A 251 3.31 0.34 3.06
CA HIS A 251 4.02 1.61 2.92
C HIS A 251 4.35 2.27 4.25
N TRP A 252 5.19 3.30 4.20
CA TRP A 252 5.46 4.28 5.26
C TRP A 252 5.41 5.68 4.68
N ASP A 253 4.64 6.58 5.32
CA ASP A 253 4.35 7.92 4.81
C ASP A 253 5.60 8.84 4.80
N GLY A 254 5.83 9.46 3.66
CA GLY A 254 6.89 10.46 3.47
C GLY A 254 6.44 11.88 3.81
N ASP A 255 5.81 12.07 4.97
CA ASP A 255 5.16 13.32 5.41
C ASP A 255 6.12 14.42 5.90
N GLY A 256 7.43 14.10 6.10
CA GLY A 256 8.44 15.01 6.59
C GLY A 256 8.31 15.41 8.07
N LEU A 257 7.44 14.75 8.85
CA LEU A 257 7.31 14.99 10.28
C LEU A 257 8.56 14.52 11.04
N SER A 258 8.82 15.14 12.19
CA SER A 258 9.94 14.80 13.08
C SER A 258 9.56 13.85 14.22
N TYR A 259 8.39 13.24 14.16
CA TYR A 259 7.86 12.28 15.14
C TYR A 259 7.12 11.14 14.43
N ASP A 260 7.04 9.99 15.08
CA ASP A 260 6.24 8.87 14.60
C ASP A 260 4.76 9.25 14.54
N LYS A 261 4.19 9.22 13.34
CA LYS A 261 2.79 9.56 13.07
C LYS A 261 1.83 8.45 13.51
N GLY A 262 2.24 7.21 13.33
CA GLY A 262 1.39 6.02 13.52
C GLY A 262 0.78 5.51 12.22
N CYS A 263 0.05 4.39 12.33
CA CYS A 263 -0.52 3.68 11.19
C CYS A 263 -1.86 4.28 10.75
N PHE A 264 -2.13 4.24 9.44
CA PHE A 264 -3.42 4.59 8.85
C PHE A 264 -3.56 3.95 7.47
N TYR A 265 -4.77 3.87 6.93
CA TYR A 265 -4.98 3.42 5.55
C TYR A 265 -5.37 4.58 4.64
N ILE A 266 -5.10 4.44 3.36
CA ILE A 266 -5.53 5.40 2.35
C ILE A 266 -6.96 5.06 1.92
N SER A 267 -7.90 5.93 2.28
CA SER A 267 -9.31 5.82 1.90
C SER A 267 -9.58 6.44 0.53
N VAL A 268 -10.61 5.94 -0.15
CA VAL A 268 -11.03 6.44 -1.46
C VAL A 268 -11.70 7.81 -1.32
N PRO A 269 -11.21 8.86 -1.98
CA PRO A 269 -11.82 10.19 -1.95
C PRO A 269 -13.16 10.23 -2.69
N ASP A 270 -14.05 11.12 -2.26
CA ASP A 270 -15.39 11.27 -2.85
C ASP A 270 -15.35 11.58 -4.35
N GLY A 271 -14.34 12.32 -4.79
CA GLY A 271 -14.19 12.74 -6.18
C GLY A 271 -14.09 11.62 -7.20
N ILE A 272 -13.67 10.41 -6.80
CA ILE A 272 -13.56 9.26 -7.70
C ILE A 272 -14.57 8.14 -7.42
N LYS A 273 -15.44 8.29 -6.41
CA LYS A 273 -16.43 7.26 -6.06
C LYS A 273 -17.51 7.02 -7.13
N GLY A 274 -17.62 7.91 -8.12
CA GLY A 274 -18.50 7.75 -9.27
C GLY A 274 -17.84 7.13 -10.51
N MET A 275 -16.53 6.89 -10.49
CA MET A 275 -15.75 6.32 -11.59
C MET A 275 -15.66 4.79 -11.45
N GLU A 276 -15.91 4.03 -12.51
CA GLU A 276 -15.63 2.58 -12.48
C GLU A 276 -14.14 2.30 -12.71
N PRO A 277 -13.60 1.27 -12.03
CA PRO A 277 -14.24 0.27 -11.15
C PRO A 277 -14.46 0.74 -9.69
N VAL A 278 -14.02 1.94 -9.35
CA VAL A 278 -14.10 2.47 -7.97
C VAL A 278 -15.54 2.52 -7.46
N ALA A 279 -16.49 2.95 -8.31
CA ALA A 279 -17.91 3.08 -7.95
C ALA A 279 -18.48 1.78 -7.37
N SER A 280 -18.12 0.67 -7.96
CA SER A 280 -18.56 -0.66 -7.53
C SER A 280 -17.78 -1.21 -6.31
N HIS A 281 -16.57 -0.70 -6.00
CA HIS A 281 -15.65 -1.37 -5.07
C HIS A 281 -15.19 -0.50 -3.88
N TRP A 282 -15.35 0.84 -3.90
CA TRP A 282 -14.79 1.72 -2.87
C TRP A 282 -15.21 1.37 -1.44
N LYS A 283 -16.42 0.82 -1.25
CA LYS A 283 -16.89 0.40 0.08
C LYS A 283 -16.08 -0.77 0.62
N GLN A 284 -15.74 -1.73 -0.24
CA GLN A 284 -14.89 -2.87 0.14
C GLN A 284 -13.46 -2.43 0.39
N HIS A 285 -12.92 -1.48 -0.41
CA HIS A 285 -11.61 -0.88 -0.17
C HIS A 285 -11.52 -0.27 1.22
N ASN A 286 -12.45 0.62 1.56
CA ASN A 286 -12.48 1.27 2.85
C ASN A 286 -12.77 0.28 4.01
N ALA A 287 -13.61 -0.73 3.80
CA ALA A 287 -13.88 -1.75 4.82
C ALA A 287 -12.65 -2.61 5.13
N LEU A 288 -11.87 -2.99 4.10
CA LEU A 288 -10.60 -3.69 4.29
C LEU A 288 -9.63 -2.82 5.09
N GLY A 289 -9.43 -1.55 4.68
CA GLY A 289 -8.54 -0.62 5.37
C GLY A 289 -8.91 -0.41 6.85
N ALA A 290 -10.19 -0.18 7.13
CA ALA A 290 -10.69 -0.05 8.49
C ALA A 290 -10.43 -1.31 9.34
N SER A 291 -10.65 -2.50 8.76
CA SER A 291 -10.40 -3.78 9.44
C SER A 291 -8.90 -3.98 9.75
N LEU A 292 -7.99 -3.59 8.85
CA LEU A 292 -6.55 -3.66 9.07
C LEU A 292 -6.12 -2.72 10.21
N VAL A 293 -6.60 -1.47 10.19
CA VAL A 293 -6.32 -0.49 11.24
C VAL A 293 -6.86 -0.94 12.60
N ASP A 294 -8.04 -1.55 12.65
CA ASP A 294 -8.58 -2.12 13.88
C ASP A 294 -7.72 -3.28 14.40
N GLY A 295 -7.21 -4.13 13.52
CA GLY A 295 -6.26 -5.16 13.88
C GLY A 295 -4.94 -4.60 14.43
N LEU A 296 -4.37 -3.58 13.78
CA LEU A 296 -3.17 -2.87 14.25
C LEU A 296 -3.40 -2.21 15.63
N ARG A 297 -4.54 -1.55 15.81
CA ARG A 297 -4.95 -0.96 17.10
C ARG A 297 -5.06 -2.02 18.18
N GLY A 298 -5.61 -3.20 17.86
CA GLY A 298 -5.73 -4.34 18.76
C GLY A 298 -4.37 -4.88 19.24
N GLN A 299 -3.31 -4.72 18.44
CA GLN A 299 -1.92 -5.05 18.80
C GLN A 299 -1.19 -3.91 19.51
N GLY A 300 -1.88 -2.80 19.82
CA GLY A 300 -1.27 -1.65 20.49
C GLY A 300 -0.41 -0.78 19.59
N CYS A 301 -0.49 -0.93 18.27
CA CYS A 301 0.18 -0.03 17.33
C CYS A 301 -0.43 1.38 17.46
N LYS A 302 0.42 2.40 17.35
CA LYS A 302 -0.04 3.78 17.26
C LYS A 302 -0.83 3.99 15.98
N ILE A 303 -1.96 4.65 16.09
CA ILE A 303 -2.83 4.96 14.95
C ILE A 303 -2.89 6.49 14.77
N ASP A 304 -2.69 6.96 13.55
CA ASP A 304 -2.84 8.37 13.21
C ASP A 304 -4.32 8.78 13.17
N GLY A 305 -4.69 9.81 13.89
CA GLY A 305 -6.02 10.42 13.87
C GLY A 305 -7.15 9.40 13.91
N GLY A 306 -8.01 9.42 12.91
CA GLY A 306 -9.12 8.47 12.73
C GLY A 306 -8.72 7.12 12.11
N GLY A 307 -7.46 6.94 11.77
CA GLY A 307 -6.93 5.72 11.13
C GLY A 307 -7.07 5.70 9.60
N SER A 308 -7.46 6.82 8.98
CA SER A 308 -7.53 6.92 7.53
C SER A 308 -7.19 8.32 7.02
N MET A 309 -6.61 8.37 5.81
CA MET A 309 -6.38 9.60 5.05
C MET A 309 -6.94 9.42 3.64
N SER A 310 -7.62 10.43 3.12
CA SER A 310 -8.27 10.36 1.81
C SER A 310 -7.30 10.81 0.71
N ILE A 311 -6.81 9.86 -0.10
CA ILE A 311 -5.91 10.12 -1.23
C ILE A 311 -6.36 9.30 -2.44
N ASP A 312 -6.32 9.93 -3.60
CA ASP A 312 -6.58 9.33 -4.90
C ASP A 312 -5.34 8.53 -5.37
N LEU A 313 -5.43 7.21 -5.34
CA LEU A 313 -4.35 6.30 -5.71
C LEU A 313 -4.66 5.53 -6.99
N THR A 314 -3.66 5.37 -7.87
CA THR A 314 -3.74 4.52 -9.05
C THR A 314 -4.16 3.09 -8.69
N GLN A 315 -3.63 2.53 -7.60
CA GLN A 315 -3.99 1.19 -7.13
C GLN A 315 -5.51 1.03 -6.95
N THR A 316 -6.13 1.86 -6.11
CA THR A 316 -7.58 1.75 -5.85
C THR A 316 -8.42 2.12 -7.07
N SER A 317 -7.90 3.00 -7.95
CA SER A 317 -8.57 3.40 -9.18
C SER A 317 -8.69 2.28 -10.22
N TYR A 318 -7.78 1.31 -10.21
CA TYR A 318 -7.78 0.14 -11.10
C TYR A 318 -8.30 -1.15 -10.45
N SER A 319 -8.56 -1.15 -9.13
CA SER A 319 -8.90 -2.36 -8.41
C SER A 319 -10.35 -2.78 -8.59
N THR A 320 -10.55 -4.06 -8.95
CA THR A 320 -11.86 -4.73 -9.04
C THR A 320 -12.10 -5.71 -7.88
N ILE A 321 -11.20 -5.74 -6.91
CA ILE A 321 -11.27 -6.51 -5.66
C ILE A 321 -11.02 -5.57 -4.48
N PRO A 322 -11.33 -5.94 -3.23
CA PRO A 322 -10.94 -5.16 -2.05
C PRO A 322 -9.45 -4.84 -2.07
N SER A 323 -9.09 -3.56 -2.11
CA SER A 323 -7.69 -3.12 -2.27
C SER A 323 -7.42 -1.91 -1.41
N VAL A 324 -6.27 -1.89 -0.73
CA VAL A 324 -5.89 -0.81 0.17
C VAL A 324 -4.38 -0.61 0.19
N ASP A 325 -3.98 0.63 0.34
CA ASP A 325 -2.65 1.05 0.73
C ASP A 325 -2.67 1.34 2.24
N ILE A 326 -1.79 0.70 2.98
CA ILE A 326 -1.66 0.83 4.43
C ILE A 326 -0.30 1.44 4.78
N GLU A 327 -0.32 2.60 5.41
CA GLU A 327 0.83 3.29 5.97
C GLU A 327 1.09 2.77 7.40
N LEU A 328 2.22 2.14 7.62
CA LEU A 328 2.57 1.51 8.89
C LEU A 328 3.36 2.44 9.83
N GLY A 329 3.47 3.71 9.45
CA GLY A 329 4.16 4.78 10.15
C GLY A 329 4.68 5.82 9.16
N ASN A 330 5.81 6.44 9.50
CA ASN A 330 6.54 7.40 8.66
C ASN A 330 8.06 7.26 8.83
N ALA A 331 8.84 8.22 8.33
CA ALA A 331 10.31 8.20 8.40
C ALA A 331 10.89 8.13 9.83
N CYS A 332 10.10 8.48 10.85
CA CYS A 332 10.48 8.45 12.26
C CYS A 332 10.07 7.18 13.00
N SER A 333 9.29 6.31 12.37
CA SER A 333 8.75 5.10 13.01
C SER A 333 9.82 4.03 13.18
N ASP A 334 9.73 3.28 14.29
CA ASP A 334 10.53 2.08 14.48
C ASP A 334 10.14 1.00 13.48
N HIS A 335 11.13 0.45 12.83
CA HIS A 335 10.98 -0.65 11.88
C HIS A 335 11.87 -1.86 12.23
N SER A 336 12.16 -2.02 13.54
CA SER A 336 12.81 -3.23 14.05
C SER A 336 11.98 -4.49 13.79
N ASP A 337 12.62 -5.65 13.81
CA ASP A 337 11.91 -6.93 13.62
C ASP A 337 10.78 -7.13 14.64
N GLY A 338 10.95 -6.64 15.87
CA GLY A 338 9.92 -6.68 16.91
C GLY A 338 8.68 -5.90 16.50
N THR A 339 8.86 -4.67 16.03
CA THR A 339 7.78 -3.79 15.57
C THR A 339 7.10 -4.34 14.31
N LEU A 340 7.88 -4.78 13.31
CA LEU A 340 7.33 -5.36 12.10
C LEU A 340 6.53 -6.63 12.38
N ASN A 341 7.01 -7.52 13.27
CA ASN A 341 6.27 -8.70 13.69
C ASN A 341 4.95 -8.37 14.41
N ASN A 342 4.94 -7.33 15.25
CA ASN A 342 3.73 -6.86 15.94
C ASN A 342 2.72 -6.27 14.95
N GLN A 343 3.17 -5.44 14.01
CA GLN A 343 2.34 -4.87 12.94
C GLN A 343 1.77 -5.98 12.04
N ALA A 344 2.60 -6.97 11.65
CA ALA A 344 2.15 -8.11 10.85
C ALA A 344 1.07 -8.95 11.56
N GLU A 345 1.15 -9.10 12.88
CA GLU A 345 0.08 -9.76 13.66
C GLU A 345 -1.21 -8.93 13.62
N GLY A 346 -1.10 -7.61 13.74
CA GLY A 346 -2.23 -6.69 13.60
C GLY A 346 -2.89 -6.81 12.22
N LEU A 347 -2.10 -6.79 11.14
CA LEU A 347 -2.61 -6.96 9.79
C LEU A 347 -3.27 -8.34 9.59
N LEU A 348 -2.66 -9.42 10.08
CA LEU A 348 -3.26 -10.75 10.06
C LEU A 348 -4.61 -10.78 10.79
N GLN A 349 -4.72 -10.15 11.96
CA GLN A 349 -5.99 -10.07 12.68
C GLN A 349 -7.03 -9.26 11.91
N GLY A 350 -6.63 -8.15 11.28
CA GLY A 350 -7.49 -7.36 10.41
C GLY A 350 -8.03 -8.18 9.23
N ILE A 351 -7.16 -8.96 8.57
CA ILE A 351 -7.55 -9.86 7.47
C ILE A 351 -8.54 -10.93 7.96
N LYS A 352 -8.29 -11.56 9.11
CA LYS A 352 -9.22 -12.52 9.73
C LYS A 352 -10.60 -11.89 9.99
N ASN A 353 -10.62 -10.69 10.55
CA ASN A 353 -11.87 -9.97 10.83
C ASN A 353 -12.63 -9.63 9.55
N TYR A 354 -11.92 -9.17 8.50
CA TYR A 354 -12.50 -8.81 7.21
C TYR A 354 -13.20 -9.99 6.53
N PHE A 355 -12.54 -11.14 6.48
CA PHE A 355 -13.09 -12.36 5.86
C PHE A 355 -13.96 -13.20 6.80
N GLY A 356 -14.01 -12.88 8.09
CA GLY A 356 -14.76 -13.65 9.09
C GLY A 356 -14.20 -15.05 9.34
N LYS A 357 -12.87 -15.26 9.19
CA LYS A 357 -12.25 -16.59 9.20
C LYS A 357 -10.96 -16.66 10.03
#